data_849f95a9b89ba1d5ac7a8fa8e2a689a4
#
_entry.id   849f95a9b89ba1d5ac7a8fa8e2a689a4
#
_cell.length_a   1.000
_cell.length_b   1.000
_cell.length_c   1.000
_cell.angle_alpha   90.00
_cell.angle_beta   90.00
_cell.angle_gamma   90.00
#
_symmetry.space_group_name_H-M   'P 1'
#
loop_
_entity.id
_entity.type
_entity.pdbx_description
1 polymer ?
#
loop_
_entity_poly.entity_id
_entity_poly.type
_entity_poly.pdbx_seq_one_letter_code
_entity_poly.pdbx_strand_id
1 'polypeptide(L)'
;WCSRGLGGLFAQRKNLFSPRYYRFLLEANRFNSQLPKDLEAGRVEGSFGDYLKRNGFSDFFAENYIVPMTAAVWSTPPERMLAFPARTFARFFVNHGFLSLYSGLQWKYVVGGSRSYVKKILAGFKGKLYLESPVVRVEQDPDGVTVHLKGEKQRFDGCLIASHADQTLKMLGNA
;
A
#
# COMPACT_ATOMS: atom_id res chain seq x y z
N TRP A 1 -7.04 -5.50 -19.29
CA TRP A 1 -6.25 -4.67 -20.21
C TRP A 1 -4.84 -4.44 -19.64
N CYS A 2 -3.90 -4.11 -20.48
CA CYS A 2 -2.62 -3.62 -20.00
C CYS A 2 -2.15 -2.49 -20.94
N SER A 3 -1.33 -1.57 -20.43
CA SER A 3 -0.86 -0.40 -21.20
C SER A 3 0.28 -0.72 -22.18
N ARG A 4 0.75 -1.95 -22.23
CA ARG A 4 1.85 -2.36 -23.15
C ARG A 4 1.31 -2.63 -24.55
N GLY A 5 1.32 -1.58 -25.38
CA GLY A 5 0.95 -1.66 -26.79
C GLY A 5 -0.54 -1.86 -27.07
N LEU A 6 -0.91 -1.73 -28.34
CA LEU A 6 -2.31 -1.84 -28.79
C LEU A 6 -2.92 -3.23 -28.50
N GLY A 7 -2.15 -4.29 -28.60
CA GLY A 7 -2.61 -5.65 -28.27
C GLY A 7 -2.99 -5.80 -26.80
N GLY A 8 -2.31 -5.13 -25.88
CA GLY A 8 -2.64 -5.12 -24.45
C GLY A 8 -3.87 -4.27 -24.15
N LEU A 9 -3.97 -3.08 -24.76
CA LEU A 9 -5.13 -2.20 -24.61
C LEU A 9 -6.41 -2.87 -25.09
N PHE A 10 -6.36 -3.52 -26.24
CA PHE A 10 -7.52 -4.16 -26.89
C PHE A 10 -7.48 -5.70 -26.82
N ALA A 11 -6.93 -6.25 -25.74
CA ALA A 11 -6.93 -7.69 -25.49
C ALA A 11 -8.36 -8.29 -25.55
N GLN A 12 -9.34 -7.53 -25.10
CA GLN A 12 -10.76 -7.81 -25.32
C GLN A 12 -11.22 -7.05 -26.58
N ARG A 13 -11.25 -7.72 -27.72
CA ARG A 13 -11.55 -7.11 -29.02
C ARG A 13 -12.89 -6.35 -29.09
N LYS A 14 -13.90 -6.74 -28.29
CA LYS A 14 -15.17 -6.01 -28.17
C LYS A 14 -15.01 -4.56 -27.74
N ASN A 15 -13.92 -4.23 -27.04
CA ASN A 15 -13.66 -2.87 -26.58
C ASN A 15 -13.29 -1.90 -27.71
N LEU A 16 -12.89 -2.41 -28.89
CA LEU A 16 -12.65 -1.60 -30.09
C LEU A 16 -13.89 -0.80 -30.52
N PHE A 17 -15.07 -1.32 -30.24
CA PHE A 17 -16.35 -0.72 -30.62
C PHE A 17 -17.09 -0.09 -29.44
N SER A 18 -16.43 0.09 -28.28
CA SER A 18 -17.06 0.61 -27.07
C SER A 18 -16.68 2.07 -26.80
N PRO A 19 -17.57 3.05 -27.01
CA PRO A 19 -17.31 4.45 -26.65
C PRO A 19 -16.98 4.63 -25.17
N ARG A 20 -17.60 3.81 -24.30
CA ARG A 20 -17.34 3.79 -22.86
C ARG A 20 -15.89 3.41 -22.55
N TYR A 21 -15.31 2.51 -23.34
CA TYR A 21 -13.91 2.11 -23.16
C TYR A 21 -12.93 3.19 -23.60
N TYR A 22 -13.21 3.92 -24.68
CA TYR A 22 -12.39 5.05 -25.09
C TYR A 22 -12.43 6.18 -24.06
N ARG A 23 -13.62 6.48 -23.54
CA ARG A 23 -13.75 7.43 -22.42
C ARG A 23 -12.90 6.99 -21.22
N PHE A 24 -12.95 5.73 -20.84
CA PHE A 24 -12.13 5.16 -19.77
C PHE A 24 -10.62 5.38 -20.03
N LEU A 25 -10.11 5.15 -21.23
CA LEU A 25 -8.71 5.40 -21.58
C LEU A 25 -8.33 6.88 -21.47
N LEU A 26 -9.21 7.78 -21.89
CA LEU A 26 -9.01 9.22 -21.75
C LEU A 26 -9.01 9.64 -20.27
N GLU A 27 -9.91 9.09 -19.47
CA GLU A 27 -9.96 9.35 -18.03
C GLU A 27 -8.70 8.83 -17.33
N ALA A 28 -8.20 7.65 -17.69
CA ALA A 28 -6.96 7.10 -17.16
C ALA A 28 -5.75 7.99 -17.50
N ASN A 29 -5.65 8.45 -18.74
CA ASN A 29 -4.58 9.37 -19.14
C ASN A 29 -4.68 10.72 -18.43
N ARG A 30 -5.89 11.29 -18.33
CA ARG A 30 -6.15 12.53 -17.57
C ARG A 30 -5.78 12.38 -16.10
N PHE A 31 -6.22 11.30 -15.46
CA PHE A 31 -5.93 11.02 -14.07
C PHE A 31 -4.42 10.97 -13.80
N ASN A 32 -3.69 10.20 -14.61
CA ASN A 32 -2.25 10.01 -14.45
C ASN A 32 -1.46 11.32 -14.62
N SER A 33 -1.94 12.26 -15.44
CA SER A 33 -1.31 13.56 -15.64
C SER A 33 -1.77 14.63 -14.65
N GLN A 34 -3.01 14.55 -14.17
CA GLN A 34 -3.62 15.54 -13.28
C GLN A 34 -3.24 15.31 -11.81
N LEU A 35 -3.29 14.07 -11.33
CA LEU A 35 -3.08 13.74 -9.90
C LEU A 35 -1.75 14.25 -9.33
N PRO A 36 -0.59 14.14 -10.02
CA PRO A 36 0.67 14.70 -9.52
C PRO A 36 0.61 16.21 -9.36
N LYS A 37 0.06 16.91 -10.35
CA LYS A 37 -0.09 18.37 -10.35
C LYS A 37 -1.03 18.86 -9.23
N ASP A 38 -2.11 18.13 -9.00
CA ASP A 38 -3.06 18.44 -7.92
C ASP A 38 -2.44 18.18 -6.55
N LEU A 39 -1.59 17.14 -6.44
CA LEU A 39 -0.86 16.85 -5.20
C LEU A 39 0.15 17.95 -4.86
N GLU A 40 0.94 18.39 -5.83
CA GLU A 40 1.90 19.50 -5.69
C GLU A 40 1.20 20.81 -5.32
N ALA A 41 0.06 21.09 -5.94
CA ALA A 41 -0.73 22.28 -5.68
C ALA A 41 -1.61 22.20 -4.41
N GLY A 42 -1.52 21.11 -3.63
CA GLY A 42 -2.30 20.94 -2.39
C GLY A 42 -3.81 20.72 -2.60
N ARG A 43 -4.26 20.41 -3.82
CA ARG A 43 -5.70 20.25 -4.16
C ARG A 43 -6.25 18.84 -3.89
N VAL A 44 -5.42 17.92 -3.40
CA VAL A 44 -5.82 16.53 -3.09
C VAL A 44 -6.24 16.44 -1.64
N GLU A 45 -7.53 16.61 -1.37
CA GLU A 45 -8.11 16.63 -0.02
C GLU A 45 -9.33 15.72 0.09
N GLY A 46 -9.65 15.34 1.33
CA GLY A 46 -10.80 14.49 1.66
C GLY A 46 -10.59 13.02 1.31
N SER A 47 -11.68 12.30 1.07
CA SER A 47 -11.64 10.93 0.60
C SER A 47 -11.26 10.84 -0.89
N PHE A 48 -10.74 9.67 -1.28
CA PHE A 48 -10.38 9.48 -2.68
C PHE A 48 -11.61 9.47 -3.61
N GLY A 49 -12.72 8.93 -3.14
CA GLY A 49 -14.01 9.00 -3.85
C GLY A 49 -14.47 10.43 -4.09
N ASP A 50 -14.34 11.32 -3.08
CA ASP A 50 -14.68 12.74 -3.23
C ASP A 50 -13.76 13.44 -4.23
N TYR A 51 -12.46 13.14 -4.21
CA TYR A 51 -11.52 13.66 -5.19
C TYR A 51 -11.92 13.28 -6.62
N LEU A 52 -12.25 12.01 -6.86
CA LEU A 52 -12.68 11.53 -8.17
C LEU A 52 -13.96 12.22 -8.64
N LYS A 53 -14.98 12.35 -7.76
CA LYS A 53 -16.25 13.01 -8.06
C LYS A 53 -16.06 14.50 -8.37
N ARG A 54 -15.32 15.23 -7.52
CA ARG A 54 -15.05 16.66 -7.74
C ARG A 54 -14.35 16.95 -9.07
N ASN A 55 -13.52 16.02 -9.52
CA ASN A 55 -12.79 16.13 -10.78
C ASN A 55 -13.53 15.49 -11.97
N GLY A 56 -14.79 15.07 -11.81
CA GLY A 56 -15.63 14.56 -12.89
C GLY A 56 -15.13 13.23 -13.49
N PHE A 57 -14.51 12.36 -12.70
CA PHE A 57 -14.19 11.02 -13.11
C PHE A 57 -15.44 10.13 -12.99
N SER A 58 -15.63 9.22 -13.95
CA SER A 58 -16.78 8.33 -13.96
C SER A 58 -16.65 7.19 -12.96
N ASP A 59 -17.79 6.68 -12.49
CA ASP A 59 -17.83 5.48 -11.63
C ASP A 59 -17.18 4.28 -12.35
N PHE A 60 -17.38 4.19 -13.67
CA PHE A 60 -16.75 3.15 -14.46
C PHE A 60 -15.22 3.19 -14.42
N PHE A 61 -14.63 4.39 -14.47
CA PHE A 61 -13.18 4.57 -14.30
C PHE A 61 -12.76 4.17 -12.88
N ALA A 62 -13.49 4.62 -11.88
CA ALA A 62 -13.20 4.29 -10.49
C ALA A 62 -13.21 2.77 -10.25
N GLU A 63 -14.27 2.08 -10.68
CA GLU A 63 -14.48 0.64 -10.48
C GLU A 63 -13.53 -0.25 -11.29
N ASN A 64 -13.13 0.16 -12.50
CA ASN A 64 -12.34 -0.67 -13.40
C ASN A 64 -10.85 -0.34 -13.47
N TYR A 65 -10.42 0.79 -12.89
CA TYR A 65 -9.01 1.18 -12.83
C TYR A 65 -8.53 1.36 -11.41
N ILE A 66 -9.16 2.26 -10.68
CA ILE A 66 -8.68 2.70 -9.38
C ILE A 66 -8.88 1.62 -8.31
N VAL A 67 -10.11 1.18 -8.12
CA VAL A 67 -10.47 0.23 -7.06
C VAL A 67 -9.70 -1.09 -7.20
N PRO A 68 -9.61 -1.75 -8.37
CA PRO A 68 -8.86 -3.00 -8.50
C PRO A 68 -7.37 -2.82 -8.25
N MET A 69 -6.78 -1.72 -8.74
CA MET A 69 -5.36 -1.46 -8.58
C MET A 69 -4.98 -1.20 -7.11
N THR A 70 -5.80 -0.43 -6.42
CA THR A 70 -5.58 -0.08 -5.02
C THR A 70 -5.88 -1.24 -4.07
N ALA A 71 -6.97 -1.96 -4.31
CA ALA A 71 -7.31 -3.15 -3.54
C ALA A 71 -6.18 -4.20 -3.61
N ALA A 72 -5.57 -4.39 -4.80
CA ALA A 72 -4.44 -5.28 -4.96
C ALA A 72 -3.19 -4.82 -4.20
N VAL A 73 -2.91 -3.50 -4.15
CA VAL A 73 -1.74 -2.95 -3.46
C VAL A 73 -1.88 -3.05 -1.95
N TRP A 74 -3.03 -2.71 -1.40
CA TRP A 74 -3.25 -2.69 0.06
C TRP A 74 -3.95 -3.93 0.61
N SER A 75 -4.25 -4.93 -0.23
CA SER A 75 -5.01 -6.13 0.19
C SER A 75 -6.29 -5.78 0.98
N THR A 76 -6.93 -4.70 0.57
CA THR A 76 -8.09 -4.11 1.26
C THR A 76 -9.36 -4.37 0.42
N PRO A 77 -10.50 -4.63 1.07
CA PRO A 77 -11.76 -4.80 0.35
C PRO A 77 -12.08 -3.59 -0.53
N PRO A 78 -12.52 -3.81 -1.79
CA PRO A 78 -12.79 -2.75 -2.77
C PRO A 78 -13.69 -1.64 -2.25
N GLU A 79 -14.68 -1.98 -1.41
CA GLU A 79 -15.69 -1.07 -0.84
C GLU A 79 -15.07 0.03 0.02
N ARG A 80 -13.90 -0.24 0.61
CA ARG A 80 -13.20 0.71 1.50
C ARG A 80 -12.23 1.62 0.75
N MET A 81 -11.89 1.30 -0.50
CA MET A 81 -10.86 2.03 -1.25
C MET A 81 -11.24 3.48 -1.55
N LEU A 82 -12.50 3.75 -1.83
CA LEU A 82 -12.95 5.11 -2.11
C LEU A 82 -13.02 6.01 -0.87
N ALA A 83 -13.14 5.41 0.33
CA ALA A 83 -13.07 6.14 1.60
C ALA A 83 -11.63 6.45 2.05
N PHE A 84 -10.62 5.92 1.36
CA PHE A 84 -9.22 6.12 1.72
C PHE A 84 -8.81 7.61 1.57
N PRO A 85 -7.91 8.15 2.44
CA PRO A 85 -7.47 9.54 2.33
C PRO A 85 -6.79 9.81 0.98
N ALA A 86 -7.36 10.74 0.20
CA ALA A 86 -6.92 11.04 -1.17
C ALA A 86 -5.43 11.41 -1.25
N ARG A 87 -4.94 12.20 -0.30
CA ARG A 87 -3.54 12.66 -0.27
C ARG A 87 -2.55 11.53 -0.05
N THR A 88 -2.87 10.59 0.83
CA THR A 88 -2.03 9.40 1.10
C THR A 88 -1.96 8.53 -0.15
N PHE A 89 -3.10 8.31 -0.79
CA PHE A 89 -3.20 7.61 -2.05
C PHE A 89 -2.34 8.26 -3.14
N ALA A 90 -2.51 9.56 -3.37
CA ALA A 90 -1.78 10.29 -4.40
C ALA A 90 -0.26 10.22 -4.20
N ARG A 91 0.21 10.45 -2.96
CA ARG A 91 1.65 10.34 -2.62
C ARG A 91 2.19 8.95 -2.91
N PHE A 92 1.45 7.91 -2.55
CA PHE A 92 1.86 6.54 -2.80
C PHE A 92 1.98 6.27 -4.31
N PHE A 93 1.00 6.68 -5.11
CA PHE A 93 1.00 6.48 -6.55
C PHE A 93 2.13 7.21 -7.26
N VAL A 94 2.39 8.47 -6.86
CA VAL A 94 3.51 9.27 -7.38
C VAL A 94 4.84 8.61 -7.01
N ASN A 95 5.05 8.29 -5.74
CA ASN A 95 6.32 7.76 -5.24
C ASN A 95 6.67 6.39 -5.82
N HIS A 96 5.66 5.57 -6.17
CA HIS A 96 5.87 4.25 -6.73
C HIS A 96 5.78 4.19 -8.26
N GLY A 97 5.60 5.35 -8.93
CA GLY A 97 5.56 5.41 -10.39
C GLY A 97 4.36 4.72 -11.04
N PHE A 98 3.23 4.60 -10.31
CA PHE A 98 2.01 3.95 -10.82
C PHE A 98 1.26 4.78 -11.86
N LEU A 99 1.58 6.08 -11.98
CA LEU A 99 0.90 7.03 -12.86
C LEU A 99 1.49 7.12 -14.25
N SER A 100 2.37 6.20 -14.63
CA SER A 100 2.94 6.14 -15.97
C SER A 100 2.33 5.01 -16.78
N LEU A 101 1.82 5.36 -17.96
CA LEU A 101 1.33 4.38 -18.93
C LEU A 101 2.46 3.64 -19.66
N TYR A 102 3.69 4.21 -19.63
CA TYR A 102 4.82 3.75 -20.43
C TYR A 102 5.96 3.15 -19.61
N SER A 103 6.16 3.57 -18.37
CA SER A 103 7.14 2.98 -17.46
C SER A 103 6.56 1.70 -16.87
N GLY A 104 6.71 0.60 -17.57
CA GLY A 104 6.32 -0.69 -17.04
C GLY A 104 7.20 -1.04 -15.84
N LEU A 105 6.71 -0.77 -14.62
CA LEU A 105 7.30 -1.32 -13.40
C LEU A 105 7.42 -2.83 -13.57
N GLN A 106 8.65 -3.32 -13.52
CA GLN A 106 8.89 -4.75 -13.58
C GLN A 106 8.80 -5.31 -12.15
N TRP A 107 7.67 -5.92 -11.85
CA TRP A 107 7.50 -6.63 -10.60
C TRP A 107 8.46 -7.81 -10.51
N LYS A 108 9.13 -7.93 -9.37
CA LYS A 108 10.01 -9.04 -9.05
C LYS A 108 9.56 -9.66 -7.72
N TYR A 109 9.80 -10.94 -7.57
CA TYR A 109 9.57 -11.65 -6.33
C TYR A 109 10.82 -12.47 -5.97
N VAL A 110 10.97 -12.75 -4.68
CA VAL A 110 12.08 -13.58 -4.21
C VAL A 110 11.78 -15.04 -4.55
N VAL A 111 12.66 -15.70 -5.29
CA VAL A 111 12.54 -17.14 -5.58
C VAL A 111 12.56 -17.92 -4.27
N GLY A 112 11.57 -18.79 -4.08
CA GLY A 112 11.36 -19.52 -2.83
C GLY A 112 10.60 -18.72 -1.74
N GLY A 113 10.06 -17.53 -2.10
CA GLY A 113 9.26 -16.70 -1.20
C GLY A 113 10.07 -15.99 -0.12
N SER A 114 9.38 -15.20 0.72
CA SER A 114 10.00 -14.38 1.78
C SER A 114 10.81 -15.21 2.78
N ARG A 115 10.42 -16.45 3.02
CA ARG A 115 11.13 -17.36 3.93
C ARG A 115 12.59 -17.59 3.54
N SER A 116 12.95 -17.49 2.26
CA SER A 116 14.31 -17.68 1.78
C SER A 116 15.27 -16.59 2.26
N TYR A 117 14.87 -15.32 2.21
CA TYR A 117 15.72 -14.24 2.74
C TYR A 117 15.72 -14.20 4.26
N VAL A 118 14.59 -14.50 4.93
CA VAL A 118 14.55 -14.63 6.40
C VAL A 118 15.54 -15.68 6.89
N LYS A 119 15.57 -16.86 6.27
CA LYS A 119 16.55 -17.91 6.61
C LYS A 119 17.99 -17.44 6.44
N LYS A 120 18.30 -16.70 5.36
CA LYS A 120 19.65 -16.17 5.13
C LYS A 120 20.06 -15.13 6.17
N ILE A 121 19.14 -14.24 6.56
CA ILE A 121 19.39 -13.26 7.62
C ILE A 121 19.65 -13.97 8.95
N LEU A 122 18.81 -14.92 9.31
CA LEU A 122 18.95 -15.66 10.57
C LEU A 122 20.21 -16.52 10.62
N ALA A 123 20.70 -17.03 9.51
CA ALA A 123 21.95 -17.81 9.47
C ALA A 123 23.18 -16.99 9.89
N GLY A 124 23.16 -15.65 9.70
CA GLY A 124 24.21 -14.76 10.16
C GLY A 124 23.92 -14.06 11.50
N PHE A 125 22.76 -14.30 12.08
CA PHE A 125 22.34 -13.64 13.31
C PHE A 125 23.01 -14.27 14.53
N LYS A 126 23.78 -13.47 15.30
CA LYS A 126 24.53 -13.93 16.47
C LYS A 126 23.76 -13.76 17.80
N GLY A 127 22.58 -13.14 17.76
CA GLY A 127 21.74 -12.93 18.92
C GLY A 127 20.89 -14.17 19.28
N LYS A 128 20.13 -14.07 20.35
CA LYS A 128 19.15 -15.10 20.74
C LYS A 128 17.84 -14.85 19.99
N LEU A 129 17.26 -15.92 19.46
CA LEU A 129 15.94 -15.88 18.80
C LEU A 129 14.95 -16.67 19.66
N TYR A 130 13.89 -15.99 20.07
CA TYR A 130 12.79 -16.59 20.81
C TYR A 130 11.59 -16.71 19.89
N LEU A 131 11.17 -17.93 19.58
CA LEU A 131 9.95 -18.21 18.84
C LEU A 131 8.82 -18.52 19.83
N GLU A 132 7.57 -18.34 19.37
CA GLU A 132 6.36 -18.59 20.18
C GLU A 132 6.35 -17.84 21.52
N SER A 133 7.02 -16.69 21.56
CA SER A 133 7.23 -15.87 22.75
C SER A 133 6.53 -14.51 22.57
N PRO A 134 5.19 -14.47 22.67
CA PRO A 134 4.44 -13.24 22.44
C PRO A 134 4.75 -12.19 23.50
N VAL A 135 5.14 -11.00 23.03
CA VAL A 135 5.29 -9.82 23.88
C VAL A 135 3.91 -9.25 24.19
N VAL A 136 3.61 -9.08 25.48
CA VAL A 136 2.31 -8.56 25.94
C VAL A 136 2.34 -7.09 26.32
N ARG A 137 3.52 -6.59 26.77
CA ARG A 137 3.71 -5.20 27.17
C ARG A 137 5.17 -4.79 27.02
N VAL A 138 5.40 -3.52 26.72
CA VAL A 138 6.72 -2.89 26.69
C VAL A 138 6.65 -1.61 27.52
N GLU A 139 7.53 -1.48 28.49
CA GLU A 139 7.64 -0.33 29.38
C GLU A 139 9.03 0.29 29.22
N GLN A 140 9.08 1.61 29.08
CA GLN A 140 10.32 2.36 29.00
C GLN A 140 10.47 3.26 30.25
N ASP A 141 11.68 3.31 30.78
CA ASP A 141 12.09 4.23 31.81
C ASP A 141 13.46 4.84 31.46
N PRO A 142 14.01 5.77 32.25
CA PRO A 142 15.31 6.41 31.97
C PRO A 142 16.50 5.46 31.81
N ASP A 143 16.41 4.27 32.42
CA ASP A 143 17.51 3.30 32.48
C ASP A 143 17.38 2.18 31.47
N GLY A 144 16.32 2.17 30.62
CA GLY A 144 16.14 1.19 29.56
C GLY A 144 14.70 0.76 29.32
N VAL A 145 14.53 -0.44 28.82
CA VAL A 145 13.23 -0.97 28.39
C VAL A 145 12.98 -2.34 29.02
N THR A 146 11.79 -2.51 29.60
CA THR A 146 11.32 -3.80 30.11
C THR A 146 10.32 -4.39 29.13
N VAL A 147 10.62 -5.58 28.61
CA VAL A 147 9.76 -6.37 27.74
C VAL A 147 9.08 -7.47 28.56
N HIS A 148 7.75 -7.44 28.59
CA HIS A 148 6.94 -8.42 29.30
C HIS A 148 6.48 -9.51 28.33
N LEU A 149 6.79 -10.74 28.66
CA LEU A 149 6.33 -11.96 28.02
C LEU A 149 5.24 -12.60 28.89
N LYS A 150 4.63 -13.67 28.41
CA LYS A 150 3.68 -14.45 29.21
C LYS A 150 4.40 -15.20 30.32
N GLY A 151 4.36 -14.67 31.56
CA GLY A 151 4.94 -15.29 32.74
C GLY A 151 6.35 -14.85 33.11
N GLU A 152 7.03 -14.02 32.28
CA GLU A 152 8.36 -13.50 32.57
C GLU A 152 8.53 -12.06 32.04
N LYS A 153 9.58 -11.41 32.51
CA LYS A 153 10.00 -10.09 31.99
C LYS A 153 11.51 -10.06 31.79
N GLN A 154 11.94 -9.34 30.77
CA GLN A 154 13.35 -9.17 30.45
C GLN A 154 13.69 -7.70 30.29
N ARG A 155 14.89 -7.29 30.76
CA ARG A 155 15.39 -5.93 30.67
C ARG A 155 16.39 -5.79 29.54
N PHE A 156 16.32 -4.66 28.82
CA PHE A 156 17.20 -4.30 27.71
C PHE A 156 17.53 -2.80 27.74
N ASP A 157 18.65 -2.42 27.13
CA ASP A 157 19.05 -1.01 26.97
C ASP A 157 18.12 -0.28 25.96
N GLY A 158 17.54 -1.02 25.00
CA GLY A 158 16.60 -0.50 24.02
C GLY A 158 15.80 -1.61 23.34
N CYS A 159 14.69 -1.23 22.72
CA CYS A 159 13.80 -2.16 22.03
C CYS A 159 13.33 -1.57 20.70
N LEU A 160 13.37 -2.36 19.61
CA LEU A 160 12.74 -2.06 18.34
C LEU A 160 11.48 -2.91 18.18
N ILE A 161 10.31 -2.26 18.15
CA ILE A 161 9.04 -2.95 17.97
C ILE A 161 8.69 -2.95 16.48
N ALA A 162 8.69 -4.14 15.86
CA ALA A 162 8.39 -4.33 14.43
C ALA A 162 7.06 -5.10 14.25
N SER A 163 6.04 -4.76 15.02
CA SER A 163 4.67 -5.30 14.90
C SER A 163 3.73 -4.33 14.18
N HIS A 164 2.48 -4.73 13.96
CA HIS A 164 1.45 -3.81 13.45
C HIS A 164 1.22 -2.64 14.43
N ALA A 165 0.89 -1.46 13.89
CA ALA A 165 0.78 -0.22 14.68
C ALA A 165 -0.25 -0.32 15.82
N ASP A 166 -1.40 -0.96 15.57
CA ASP A 166 -2.43 -1.21 16.58
C ASP A 166 -1.96 -2.16 17.69
N GLN A 167 -1.17 -3.16 17.36
CA GLN A 167 -0.56 -4.08 18.32
C GLN A 167 0.54 -3.38 19.12
N THR A 168 1.37 -2.57 18.45
CA THR A 168 2.38 -1.75 19.12
C THR A 168 1.74 -0.82 20.15
N LEU A 169 0.65 -0.13 19.76
CA LEU A 169 -0.08 0.78 20.64
C LEU A 169 -0.59 0.05 21.91
N LYS A 170 -1.16 -1.13 21.75
CA LYS A 170 -1.61 -1.97 22.88
C LYS A 170 -0.46 -2.38 23.79
N MET A 171 0.69 -2.79 23.22
CA MET A 171 1.87 -3.17 24.02
C MET A 171 2.45 -1.99 24.82
N LEU A 172 2.34 -0.77 24.31
CA LEU A 172 2.80 0.45 24.99
C LEU A 172 1.79 0.97 26.03
N GLY A 173 0.61 0.36 26.14
CA GLY A 173 -0.41 0.76 27.13
C GLY A 173 -1.12 2.08 26.80
N ASN A 174 -1.04 2.57 25.56
CA ASN A 174 -1.64 3.83 25.08
C ASN A 174 -2.90 3.60 24.26
N ALA A 175 -3.59 2.47 24.44
CA ALA A 175 -4.82 2.11 23.73
C ALA A 175 -6.07 2.35 24.57
#